data_8d4e3312255437029a1f42dfdc8c46ee
#
_entry.id   8d4e3312255437029a1f42dfdc8c46ee
#
_cell.length_a   1.000
_cell.length_b   1.000
_cell.length_c   1.000
_cell.angle_alpha   90.00
_cell.angle_beta   90.00
_cell.angle_gamma   90.00
#
_symmetry.space_group_name_H-M   'P 1'
#
loop_
_entity.id
_entity.type
_entity.pdbx_description
1 polymer ?
#
loop_
_entity_poly.entity_id
_entity_poly.type
_entity_poly.pdbx_seq_one_letter_code
_entity_poly.pdbx_strand_id
1 'polypeptide(L)'
;RIAIVTGKGLGDIIRERFGIRVAFFVFAALIIANFGTIVTNVAALKTASVMLGIPTIPFIIATIVFCFLLITRTEYEKSQKIFLTGMVFYFAYVFSAFQGNPNWGEALKGMFVPDEKMFTKDFLLISIAILGTTITPWGQFFVQSYMKDKNVPIGRLKYGQLEAYVGAFL
;
A
#
# COMPACT_ATOMS: atom_id res chain seq x y z
N ARG A 1 -7.42 14.17 8.21
CA ARG A 1 -7.87 15.51 8.62
C ARG A 1 -8.97 16.04 7.70
N ILE A 2 -8.77 16.05 6.37
CA ILE A 2 -9.75 16.58 5.41
C ILE A 2 -11.11 15.89 5.56
N ALA A 3 -11.16 14.56 5.55
CA ALA A 3 -12.41 13.81 5.69
C ALA A 3 -13.17 14.10 7.00
N ILE A 4 -12.44 14.26 8.11
CA ILE A 4 -13.07 14.56 9.42
C ILE A 4 -13.65 15.98 9.45
N VAL A 5 -12.97 16.93 8.82
CA VAL A 5 -13.43 18.35 8.81
C VAL A 5 -14.54 18.57 7.77
N THR A 6 -14.44 17.94 6.61
CA THR A 6 -15.42 18.17 5.53
C THR A 6 -16.58 17.17 5.53
N GLY A 7 -16.44 16.04 6.20
CA GLY A 7 -17.40 14.93 6.13
C GLY A 7 -17.48 14.27 4.74
N LYS A 8 -16.54 14.58 3.83
CA LYS A 8 -16.55 14.12 2.43
C LYS A 8 -15.34 13.28 2.10
N GLY A 9 -15.53 12.33 1.20
CA GLY A 9 -14.45 11.56 0.61
C GLY A 9 -13.62 12.39 -0.37
N LEU A 10 -12.39 11.95 -0.66
CA LEU A 10 -11.49 12.66 -1.58
C LEU A 10 -12.10 12.79 -2.97
N GLY A 11 -12.78 11.74 -3.46
CA GLY A 11 -13.46 11.76 -4.75
C GLY A 11 -14.57 12.79 -4.86
N ASP A 12 -15.36 12.98 -3.79
CA ASP A 12 -16.42 13.99 -3.73
C ASP A 12 -15.82 15.38 -3.81
N ILE A 13 -14.73 15.63 -3.08
CA ILE A 13 -14.05 16.93 -3.05
C ILE A 13 -13.44 17.26 -4.43
N ILE A 14 -12.82 16.27 -5.09
CA ILE A 14 -12.27 16.45 -6.45
C ILE A 14 -13.39 16.82 -7.43
N ARG A 15 -14.51 16.11 -7.37
CA ARG A 15 -15.67 16.37 -8.24
C ARG A 15 -16.25 17.77 -8.01
N GLU A 16 -16.36 18.20 -6.76
CA GLU A 16 -16.92 19.50 -6.40
C GLU A 16 -15.99 20.66 -6.78
N ARG A 17 -14.68 20.49 -6.59
CA ARG A 17 -13.70 21.56 -6.82
C ARG A 17 -13.26 21.68 -8.29
N PHE A 18 -13.07 20.56 -8.97
CA PHE A 18 -12.47 20.49 -10.30
C PHE A 18 -13.45 20.03 -11.38
N GLY A 19 -14.65 19.65 -10.98
CA GLY A 19 -15.69 19.20 -11.89
C GLY A 19 -15.59 17.71 -12.26
N ILE A 20 -16.66 17.22 -12.92
CA ILE A 20 -16.81 15.80 -13.22
C ILE A 20 -15.76 15.27 -14.21
N ARG A 21 -15.31 16.11 -15.15
CA ARG A 21 -14.32 15.70 -16.15
C ARG A 21 -12.97 15.35 -15.50
N VAL A 22 -12.49 16.21 -14.60
CA VAL A 22 -11.24 15.96 -13.87
C VAL A 22 -11.38 14.76 -12.96
N ALA A 23 -12.51 14.64 -12.26
CA ALA A 23 -12.79 13.47 -11.43
C ALA A 23 -12.74 12.17 -12.24
N PHE A 24 -13.34 12.16 -13.44
CA PHE A 24 -13.30 11.00 -14.34
C PHE A 24 -11.87 10.59 -14.71
N PHE A 25 -11.02 11.52 -15.12
CA PHE A 25 -9.62 11.23 -15.46
C PHE A 25 -8.82 10.70 -14.25
N VAL A 26 -9.04 11.29 -13.08
CA VAL A 26 -8.38 10.83 -11.84
C VAL A 26 -8.81 9.41 -11.51
N PHE A 27 -10.10 9.08 -11.58
CA PHE A 27 -10.58 7.73 -11.34
C PHE A 27 -10.13 6.73 -12.40
N ALA A 28 -10.09 7.13 -13.68
CA ALA A 28 -9.56 6.28 -14.74
C ALA A 28 -8.07 5.94 -14.49
N ALA A 29 -7.26 6.93 -14.14
CA ALA A 29 -5.86 6.72 -13.77
C ALA A 29 -5.73 5.81 -12.54
N LEU A 30 -6.60 5.98 -11.54
CA LEU A 30 -6.64 5.13 -10.35
C LEU A 30 -6.94 3.66 -10.70
N ILE A 31 -7.90 3.42 -11.60
CA ILE A 31 -8.25 2.06 -12.06
C ILE A 31 -7.06 1.42 -12.76
N ILE A 32 -6.39 2.16 -13.66
CA ILE A 32 -5.20 1.66 -14.36
C ILE A 32 -4.07 1.31 -13.37
N ALA A 33 -3.81 2.19 -12.41
CA ALA A 33 -2.81 1.95 -11.37
C ALA A 33 -3.14 0.71 -10.52
N ASN A 34 -4.41 0.56 -10.12
CA ASN A 34 -4.86 -0.61 -9.36
C ASN A 34 -4.74 -1.91 -10.17
N PHE A 35 -5.06 -1.86 -11.47
CA PHE A 35 -4.86 -3.02 -12.35
C PHE A 35 -3.39 -3.43 -12.40
N GLY A 36 -2.47 -2.46 -12.55
CA GLY A 36 -1.03 -2.71 -12.46
C GLY A 36 -0.62 -3.37 -11.14
N THR A 37 -1.17 -2.90 -10.02
CA THR A 37 -0.92 -3.48 -8.69
C THR A 37 -1.40 -4.94 -8.60
N ILE A 38 -2.58 -5.26 -9.15
CA ILE A 38 -3.09 -6.64 -9.18
C ILE A 38 -2.15 -7.54 -9.97
N VAL A 39 -1.69 -7.10 -11.15
CA VAL A 39 -0.75 -7.86 -11.98
C VAL A 39 0.55 -8.13 -11.22
N THR A 40 1.08 -7.14 -10.53
CA THR A 40 2.30 -7.28 -9.71
C THR A 40 2.11 -8.26 -8.56
N ASN A 41 0.98 -8.20 -7.86
CA ASN A 41 0.66 -9.13 -6.77
C ASN A 41 0.55 -10.58 -7.28
N VAL A 42 -0.09 -10.80 -8.43
CA VAL A 42 -0.18 -12.14 -9.05
C VAL A 42 1.22 -12.63 -9.47
N ALA A 43 2.07 -11.76 -10.00
CA ALA A 43 3.46 -12.09 -10.34
C ALA A 43 4.26 -12.47 -9.08
N ALA A 44 4.08 -11.76 -7.97
CA ALA A 44 4.71 -12.10 -6.68
C ALA A 44 4.24 -13.47 -6.16
N LEU A 45 2.94 -13.79 -6.25
CA LEU A 45 2.41 -15.12 -5.90
C LEU A 45 3.01 -16.23 -6.78
N LYS A 46 3.19 -15.97 -8.08
CA LYS A 46 3.87 -16.90 -8.97
C LYS A 46 5.30 -17.17 -8.50
N THR A 47 6.06 -16.11 -8.20
CA THR A 47 7.44 -16.25 -7.72
C THR A 47 7.48 -17.03 -6.40
N ALA A 48 6.59 -16.72 -5.46
CA ALA A 48 6.51 -17.44 -4.19
C ALA A 48 6.18 -18.93 -4.39
N SER A 49 5.26 -19.27 -5.29
CA SER A 49 4.91 -20.67 -5.58
C SER A 49 6.09 -21.46 -6.12
N VAL A 50 6.88 -20.85 -7.01
CA VAL A 50 8.09 -21.47 -7.58
C VAL A 50 9.16 -21.69 -6.49
N MET A 51 9.36 -20.71 -5.62
CA MET A 51 10.31 -20.83 -4.49
C MET A 51 9.93 -21.93 -3.49
N LEU A 52 8.63 -22.14 -3.30
CA LEU A 52 8.09 -23.17 -2.40
C LEU A 52 7.97 -24.55 -3.08
N GLY A 53 8.25 -24.67 -4.38
CA GLY A 53 8.08 -25.91 -5.14
C GLY A 53 6.61 -26.35 -5.31
N ILE A 54 5.66 -25.41 -5.19
CA ILE A 54 4.21 -25.67 -5.26
C ILE A 54 3.72 -25.36 -6.68
N PRO A 55 2.78 -26.17 -7.24
CA PRO A 55 2.19 -25.86 -8.53
C PRO A 55 1.54 -24.47 -8.54
N THR A 56 1.96 -23.61 -9.48
CA THR A 56 1.61 -22.18 -9.48
C THR A 56 0.12 -21.90 -9.61
N ILE A 57 -0.56 -22.59 -10.53
CA ILE A 57 -1.98 -22.32 -10.81
C ILE A 57 -2.88 -22.66 -9.61
N PRO A 58 -2.81 -23.86 -9.01
CA PRO A 58 -3.58 -24.16 -7.81
C PRO A 58 -3.28 -23.24 -6.64
N PHE A 59 -2.01 -22.85 -6.46
CA PHE A 59 -1.60 -21.93 -5.39
C PHE A 59 -2.23 -20.54 -5.53
N ILE A 60 -2.22 -19.98 -6.74
CA ILE A 60 -2.85 -18.69 -7.03
C ILE A 60 -4.36 -18.75 -6.81
N ILE A 61 -5.02 -19.79 -7.35
CA ILE A 61 -6.47 -19.96 -7.18
C ILE A 61 -6.83 -20.10 -5.69
N ALA A 62 -6.11 -20.94 -4.95
CA ALA A 62 -6.34 -21.13 -3.52
C ALA A 62 -6.17 -19.83 -2.75
N THR A 63 -5.16 -19.03 -3.07
CA THR A 63 -4.93 -17.73 -2.44
C THR A 63 -6.05 -16.74 -2.74
N ILE A 64 -6.51 -16.67 -3.99
CA ILE A 64 -7.63 -15.80 -4.38
C ILE A 64 -8.92 -16.22 -3.66
N VAL A 65 -9.23 -17.51 -3.64
CA VAL A 65 -10.41 -18.04 -2.95
C VAL A 65 -10.33 -17.78 -1.45
N PHE A 66 -9.17 -17.99 -0.84
CA PHE A 66 -8.93 -17.70 0.56
C PHE A 66 -9.17 -16.21 0.88
N CYS A 67 -8.59 -15.29 0.11
CA CYS A 67 -8.80 -13.86 0.29
C CYS A 67 -10.27 -13.47 0.10
N PHE A 68 -10.94 -14.04 -0.91
CA PHE A 68 -12.35 -13.78 -1.16
C PHE A 68 -13.23 -14.24 0.01
N LEU A 69 -13.00 -15.43 0.53
CA LEU A 69 -13.72 -15.98 1.69
C LEU A 69 -13.44 -15.15 2.95
N LEU A 70 -12.20 -14.73 3.14
CA LEU A 70 -11.81 -13.89 4.26
C LEU A 70 -12.54 -12.54 4.25
N ILE A 71 -12.65 -11.91 3.09
CA ILE A 71 -13.32 -10.62 2.95
C ILE A 71 -14.84 -10.76 3.08
N THR A 72 -15.44 -11.81 2.49
CA THR A 72 -16.89 -11.95 2.41
C THR A 72 -17.53 -12.61 3.64
N ARG A 73 -16.78 -13.46 4.34
CA ARG A 73 -17.29 -14.27 5.47
C ARG A 73 -16.83 -13.77 6.83
N THR A 74 -15.85 -12.87 6.88
CA THR A 74 -15.28 -12.41 8.15
C THR A 74 -15.77 -10.99 8.44
N GLU A 75 -16.21 -10.77 9.67
CA GLU A 75 -16.53 -9.43 10.18
C GLU A 75 -15.27 -8.55 10.15
N TYR A 76 -15.48 -7.25 9.90
CA TYR A 76 -14.38 -6.28 9.77
C TYR A 76 -13.36 -6.36 10.91
N GLU A 77 -13.81 -6.46 12.16
CA GLU A 77 -12.92 -6.52 13.33
C GLU A 77 -12.05 -7.78 13.36
N LYS A 78 -12.59 -8.91 12.93
CA LYS A 78 -11.83 -10.17 12.84
C LYS A 78 -10.82 -10.13 11.71
N SER A 79 -11.20 -9.59 10.55
CA SER A 79 -10.29 -9.37 9.41
C SER A 79 -9.12 -8.48 9.81
N GLN A 80 -9.39 -7.38 10.53
CA GLN A 80 -8.35 -6.48 11.02
C GLN A 80 -7.35 -7.19 11.94
N LYS A 81 -7.81 -8.05 12.85
CA LYS A 81 -6.92 -8.83 13.74
C LYS A 81 -6.03 -9.79 12.95
N ILE A 82 -6.57 -10.44 11.92
CA ILE A 82 -5.80 -11.35 11.04
C ILE A 82 -4.69 -10.56 10.32
N PHE A 83 -5.01 -9.39 9.76
CA PHE A 83 -4.01 -8.54 9.12
C PHE A 83 -2.95 -8.01 10.08
N LEU A 84 -3.36 -7.61 11.30
CA LEU A 84 -2.41 -7.19 12.34
C LEU A 84 -1.48 -8.33 12.75
N THR A 85 -2.00 -9.57 12.87
CA THR A 85 -1.15 -10.74 13.12
C THR A 85 -0.18 -10.98 11.96
N GLY A 86 -0.61 -10.73 10.72
CA GLY A 86 0.25 -10.76 9.54
C GLY A 86 1.42 -9.77 9.59
N MET A 87 1.27 -8.64 10.28
CA MET A 87 2.37 -7.68 10.45
C MET A 87 3.58 -8.28 11.17
N VAL A 88 3.40 -9.31 12.00
CA VAL A 88 4.52 -10.00 12.65
C VAL A 88 5.51 -10.57 11.62
N PHE A 89 5.03 -10.96 10.44
CA PHE A 89 5.90 -11.43 9.37
C PHE A 89 6.83 -10.35 8.80
N TYR A 90 6.52 -9.06 9.00
CA TYR A 90 7.46 -7.99 8.60
C TYR A 90 8.76 -8.04 9.40
N PHE A 91 8.75 -8.55 10.62
CA PHE A 91 9.98 -8.77 11.37
C PHE A 91 10.92 -9.77 10.68
N ALA A 92 10.40 -10.67 9.83
CA ALA A 92 11.23 -11.56 9.02
C ALA A 92 12.15 -10.79 8.07
N TYR A 93 11.73 -9.63 7.56
CA TYR A 93 12.58 -8.76 6.73
C TYR A 93 13.77 -8.22 7.53
N VAL A 94 13.52 -7.82 8.77
CA VAL A 94 14.57 -7.32 9.67
C VAL A 94 15.58 -8.43 9.94
N PHE A 95 15.13 -9.66 10.26
CA PHE A 95 16.00 -10.81 10.45
C PHE A 95 16.79 -11.14 9.17
N SER A 96 16.14 -11.12 8.01
CA SER A 96 16.80 -11.37 6.73
C SER A 96 17.87 -10.32 6.42
N ALA A 97 17.64 -9.06 6.75
CA ALA A 97 18.62 -7.99 6.58
C ALA A 97 19.87 -8.22 7.43
N PHE A 98 19.72 -8.68 8.67
CA PHE A 98 20.86 -9.02 9.53
C PHE A 98 21.59 -10.28 9.06
N GLN A 99 20.87 -11.30 8.60
CA GLN A 99 21.51 -12.53 8.07
C GLN A 99 22.26 -12.29 6.75
N GLY A 100 21.78 -11.36 5.93
CA GLY A 100 22.43 -11.00 4.67
C GLY A 100 23.78 -10.32 4.83
N ASN A 101 24.13 -9.94 6.07
CA ASN A 101 25.39 -9.28 6.45
C ASN A 101 25.84 -8.19 5.43
N PRO A 102 24.95 -7.24 5.08
CA PRO A 102 25.25 -6.21 4.10
C PRO A 102 26.31 -5.26 4.63
N ASN A 103 27.08 -4.69 3.74
CA ASN A 103 27.98 -3.60 4.11
C ASN A 103 27.17 -2.32 4.43
N TRP A 104 26.82 -2.17 5.69
CA TRP A 104 26.00 -1.04 6.17
C TRP A 104 26.64 0.33 5.84
N GLY A 105 27.99 0.40 5.80
CA GLY A 105 28.70 1.62 5.44
C GLY A 105 28.46 2.01 3.97
N GLU A 106 28.51 1.05 3.05
CA GLU A 106 28.21 1.28 1.64
C GLU A 106 26.72 1.58 1.41
N ALA A 107 25.84 0.89 2.13
CA ALA A 107 24.41 1.14 2.05
C ALA A 107 24.05 2.58 2.49
N LEU A 108 24.59 3.02 3.62
CA LEU A 108 24.40 4.40 4.11
C LEU A 108 25.04 5.43 3.16
N LYS A 109 26.26 5.14 2.65
CA LYS A 109 26.89 6.03 1.69
C LYS A 109 26.04 6.15 0.41
N GLY A 110 25.52 5.04 -0.11
CA GLY A 110 24.66 5.04 -1.30
C GLY A 110 23.32 5.76 -1.09
N MET A 111 22.84 5.87 0.16
CA MET A 111 21.63 6.59 0.49
C MET A 111 21.80 8.12 0.44
N PHE A 112 22.98 8.62 0.82
CA PHE A 112 23.22 10.07 0.96
C PHE A 112 24.16 10.65 -0.12
N VAL A 113 24.97 9.82 -0.78
CA VAL A 113 25.91 10.28 -1.80
C VAL A 113 25.38 9.91 -3.18
N PRO A 114 25.04 10.90 -4.02
CA PRO A 114 24.64 10.67 -5.40
C PRO A 114 25.76 9.97 -6.18
N ASP A 115 25.41 8.93 -6.93
CA ASP A 115 26.32 8.25 -7.87
C ASP A 115 25.90 8.58 -9.30
N GLU A 116 26.85 8.53 -10.24
CA GLU A 116 26.57 8.76 -11.68
C GLU A 116 25.49 7.80 -12.23
N LYS A 117 25.38 6.61 -11.65
CA LYS A 117 24.34 5.63 -11.99
C LYS A 117 22.91 6.11 -11.72
N MET A 118 22.72 7.12 -10.86
CA MET A 118 21.39 7.68 -10.56
C MET A 118 20.74 8.36 -11.77
N PHE A 119 21.50 8.72 -12.78
CA PHE A 119 20.99 9.34 -14.00
C PHE A 119 20.75 8.34 -15.14
N THR A 120 20.93 7.04 -14.88
CA THR A 120 20.59 6.00 -15.85
C THR A 120 19.09 5.82 -15.98
N LYS A 121 18.61 5.50 -17.19
CA LYS A 121 17.20 5.25 -17.47
C LYS A 121 16.62 4.17 -16.55
N ASP A 122 17.35 3.10 -16.29
CA ASP A 122 16.91 1.98 -15.47
C ASP A 122 16.76 2.39 -14.00
N PHE A 123 17.70 3.17 -13.48
CA PHE A 123 17.60 3.70 -12.12
C PHE A 123 16.39 4.63 -11.97
N LEU A 124 16.16 5.53 -12.92
CA LEU A 124 15.01 6.43 -12.90
C LEU A 124 13.69 5.67 -12.95
N LEU A 125 13.57 4.64 -13.80
CA LEU A 125 12.37 3.81 -13.88
C LEU A 125 12.10 3.05 -12.57
N ILE A 126 13.14 2.46 -11.98
CA ILE A 126 13.03 1.75 -10.70
C ILE A 126 12.66 2.73 -9.58
N SER A 127 13.26 3.92 -9.55
CA SER A 127 12.97 4.94 -8.54
C SER A 127 11.52 5.43 -8.63
N ILE A 128 11.00 5.67 -9.83
CA ILE A 128 9.60 6.04 -10.05
C ILE A 128 8.67 4.89 -9.61
N ALA A 129 9.03 3.65 -9.92
CA ALA A 129 8.26 2.48 -9.50
C ALA A 129 8.21 2.36 -7.97
N ILE A 130 9.33 2.53 -7.27
CA ILE A 130 9.40 2.49 -5.81
C ILE A 130 8.57 3.63 -5.20
N LEU A 131 8.69 4.85 -5.71
CA LEU A 131 7.86 5.98 -5.27
C LEU A 131 6.37 5.69 -5.47
N GLY A 132 5.98 5.13 -6.61
CA GLY A 132 4.60 4.78 -6.92
C GLY A 132 4.02 3.69 -6.01
N THR A 133 4.83 2.75 -5.56
CA THR A 133 4.40 1.72 -4.59
C THR A 133 4.32 2.27 -3.17
N THR A 134 5.17 3.22 -2.81
CA THR A 134 5.18 3.84 -1.47
C THR A 134 4.03 4.84 -1.30
N ILE A 135 3.79 5.68 -2.32
CA ILE A 135 2.71 6.67 -2.31
C ILE A 135 1.57 6.17 -3.20
N THR A 136 0.90 5.11 -2.75
CA THR A 136 -0.18 4.49 -3.51
C THR A 136 -1.41 5.40 -3.58
N PRO A 137 -1.89 5.78 -4.78
CA PRO A 137 -3.05 6.66 -4.91
C PRO A 137 -4.31 6.09 -4.27
N TRP A 138 -4.57 4.79 -4.42
CA TRP A 138 -5.73 4.12 -3.85
C TRP A 138 -5.75 4.21 -2.32
N GLY A 139 -4.60 4.13 -1.67
CA GLY A 139 -4.49 4.24 -0.21
C GLY A 139 -4.97 5.60 0.31
N GLN A 140 -4.67 6.67 -0.40
CA GLN A 140 -5.13 8.01 -0.05
C GLN A 140 -6.65 8.14 -0.15
N PHE A 141 -7.27 7.61 -1.21
CA PHE A 141 -8.72 7.57 -1.36
C PHE A 141 -9.37 6.70 -0.29
N PHE A 142 -8.79 5.53 -0.02
CA PHE A 142 -9.27 4.60 1.00
C PHE A 142 -9.26 5.21 2.39
N VAL A 143 -8.14 5.78 2.83
CA VAL A 143 -8.02 6.41 4.17
C VAL A 143 -9.04 7.53 4.34
N GLN A 144 -9.28 8.34 3.31
CA GLN A 144 -10.27 9.41 3.36
C GLN A 144 -11.70 8.85 3.51
N SER A 145 -12.06 7.86 2.71
CA SER A 145 -13.38 7.20 2.80
C SER A 145 -13.57 6.49 4.15
N TYR A 146 -12.55 5.79 4.61
CA TYR A 146 -12.56 5.10 5.89
C TYR A 146 -12.77 6.04 7.07
N MET A 147 -12.08 7.20 7.09
CA MET A 147 -12.27 8.21 8.12
C MET A 147 -13.67 8.85 8.09
N LYS A 148 -14.26 8.96 6.89
CA LYS A 148 -15.65 9.41 6.73
C LYS A 148 -16.61 8.37 7.34
N ASP A 149 -16.45 7.10 7.00
CA ASP A 149 -17.34 6.01 7.43
C ASP A 149 -17.28 5.77 8.95
N LYS A 150 -16.11 5.96 9.54
CA LYS A 150 -15.92 5.91 11.01
C LYS A 150 -16.64 7.03 11.76
N ASN A 151 -17.15 8.06 11.09
CA ASN A 151 -17.80 9.21 11.70
C ASN A 151 -17.04 9.79 12.90
N VAL A 152 -15.72 9.93 12.78
CA VAL A 152 -14.87 10.40 13.87
C VAL A 152 -15.24 11.86 14.20
N PRO A 153 -15.68 12.16 15.43
CA PRO A 153 -16.06 13.52 15.80
C PRO A 153 -14.83 14.44 15.78
N ILE A 154 -15.03 15.70 15.40
CA ILE A 154 -13.98 16.72 15.26
C ILE A 154 -13.15 16.84 16.56
N GLY A 155 -13.77 16.65 17.72
CA GLY A 155 -13.08 16.68 19.02
C GLY A 155 -12.01 15.59 19.20
N ARG A 156 -12.06 14.51 18.41
CA ARG A 156 -11.07 13.41 18.41
C ARG A 156 -10.05 13.52 17.27
N LEU A 157 -9.97 14.64 16.60
CA LEU A 157 -9.06 14.86 15.49
C LEU A 157 -7.58 14.59 15.88
N LYS A 158 -7.18 14.97 17.10
CA LYS A 158 -5.82 14.71 17.62
C LYS A 158 -5.50 13.22 17.72
N TYR A 159 -6.47 12.38 18.11
CA TYR A 159 -6.29 10.93 18.17
C TYR A 159 -6.13 10.33 16.77
N GLY A 160 -6.93 10.77 15.80
CA GLY A 160 -6.77 10.34 14.40
C GLY A 160 -5.45 10.79 13.77
N GLN A 161 -4.91 11.93 14.17
CA GLN A 161 -3.57 12.35 13.76
C GLN A 161 -2.49 11.49 14.40
N LEU A 162 -2.60 11.19 15.70
CA LEU A 162 -1.67 10.31 16.41
C LEU A 162 -1.63 8.92 15.78
N GLU A 163 -2.82 8.34 15.49
CA GLU A 163 -2.95 7.05 14.79
C GLU A 163 -2.24 7.07 13.43
N ALA A 164 -2.40 8.15 12.66
CA ALA A 164 -1.73 8.30 11.37
C ALA A 164 -0.20 8.45 11.52
N TYR A 165 0.28 9.18 12.51
CA TYR A 165 1.73 9.32 12.76
C TYR A 165 2.35 8.02 13.22
N VAL A 166 1.71 7.31 14.16
CA VAL A 166 2.21 6.02 14.65
C VAL A 166 2.19 4.98 13.53
N GLY A 167 1.11 4.92 12.73
CA GLY A 167 1.02 4.00 11.60
C GLY A 167 1.99 4.31 10.45
N ALA A 168 2.43 5.56 10.30
CA ALA A 168 3.43 5.93 9.30
C ALA A 168 4.87 5.66 9.77
N PHE A 169 5.09 5.53 11.08
CA PHE A 169 6.40 5.24 11.65
C PHE A 169 6.67 3.74 11.78
N LEU A 170 5.62 2.93 11.86
CA LEU A 170 5.71 1.46 11.87
C LEU A 170 5.89 0.89 10.47
#